data_2134589dce717fc34653e9dacf177161
#
_entry.id   2134589dce717fc34653e9dacf177161
#
_cell.length_a   1.000
_cell.length_b   1.000
_cell.length_c   1.000
_cell.angle_alpha   90.00
_cell.angle_beta   90.00
_cell.angle_gamma   90.00
#
_symmetry.space_group_name_H-M   'P 1'
#
loop_
_entity.id
_entity.type
_entity.pdbx_description
1 polymer ?
#
loop_
_entity_poly.entity_id
_entity_poly.type
_entity_poly.pdbx_seq_one_letter_code
_entity_poly.pdbx_strand_id
1 'polypeptide(L)'
;MVLIVKPHQQQEWHIDEAALEYEFLIFREDFMRTFIADKFFVYRLQYCQQTETPPYLMCSGNECEEYQRLLKKIRAELRQPQSDSYNIIVSVLYYLLAIMNRHYTLEHQLPLAAPKNYYAFQFVELMETHIRKLQRVQDYASLLKISRITLNHSVMAQYGVSATYLLKLRLLAEIKNELLFTNKSISEIAYAFSFPEPPHLMRFFKQQTGKTCRKFQEDYKNGAYE
;
A
#
# COMPACT_ATOMS: atom_id res chain seq x y z
N MET A 1 22.45 3.17 8.16
CA MET A 1 21.27 2.36 8.53
C MET A 1 20.05 2.89 7.80
N VAL A 2 19.21 2.02 7.28
CA VAL A 2 17.89 2.37 6.73
C VAL A 2 16.84 1.74 7.63
N LEU A 3 15.89 2.55 8.09
CA LEU A 3 14.76 2.08 8.87
C LEU A 3 13.51 2.05 7.98
N ILE A 4 12.74 0.98 8.09
CA ILE A 4 11.57 0.74 7.25
C ILE A 4 10.33 0.77 8.14
N VAL A 5 9.45 1.73 7.87
CA VAL A 5 8.16 1.86 8.55
C VAL A 5 7.07 1.30 7.65
N LYS A 6 6.40 0.26 8.14
CA LYS A 6 5.31 -0.39 7.39
C LYS A 6 4.01 0.38 7.56
N PRO A 7 3.06 0.28 6.61
CA PRO A 7 1.72 0.82 6.80
C PRO A 7 1.08 0.30 8.08
N HIS A 8 0.34 1.16 8.76
CA HIS A 8 -0.43 0.84 9.98
C HIS A 8 0.39 0.39 11.20
N GLN A 9 1.72 0.56 11.21
CA GLN A 9 2.54 0.38 12.40
C GLN A 9 2.65 1.70 13.16
N GLN A 10 2.37 1.66 14.47
CA GLN A 10 2.78 2.71 15.40
C GLN A 10 4.17 2.35 15.92
N GLN A 11 5.10 3.28 15.82
CA GLN A 11 6.46 3.14 16.33
C GLN A 11 6.79 4.35 17.19
N GLU A 12 7.38 4.10 18.34
CA GLU A 12 7.95 5.12 19.21
C GLU A 12 9.47 5.12 19.05
N TRP A 13 10.02 6.30 18.83
CA TRP A 13 11.43 6.45 18.53
C TRP A 13 12.08 7.27 19.63
N HIS A 14 13.07 6.71 20.28
CA HIS A 14 13.94 7.43 21.19
C HIS A 14 15.22 7.79 20.43
N ILE A 15 15.34 9.06 20.05
CA ILE A 15 16.45 9.57 19.23
C ILE A 15 17.27 10.51 20.10
N ASP A 16 18.58 10.33 20.11
CA ASP A 16 19.49 11.32 20.66
C ASP A 16 19.65 12.44 19.63
N GLU A 17 19.00 13.59 19.89
CA GLU A 17 18.88 14.70 18.95
C GLU A 17 20.22 15.36 18.58
N ALA A 18 21.26 15.17 19.41
CA ALA A 18 22.52 15.91 19.26
C ALA A 18 23.39 15.48 18.05
N ALA A 19 23.11 14.34 17.39
CA ALA A 19 24.00 13.77 16.36
C ALA A 19 23.29 13.08 15.19
N LEU A 20 21.96 13.20 15.03
CA LEU A 20 21.25 12.46 14.01
C LEU A 20 20.93 13.32 12.77
N GLU A 21 21.61 13.04 11.67
CA GLU A 21 21.17 13.46 10.33
C GLU A 21 20.38 12.33 9.68
N TYR A 22 19.14 12.60 9.24
CA TYR A 22 18.32 11.63 8.56
C TYR A 22 17.59 12.24 7.36
N GLU A 23 17.29 11.38 6.42
CA GLU A 23 16.47 11.68 5.27
C GLU A 23 15.33 10.65 5.23
N PHE A 24 14.09 11.09 5.02
CA PHE A 24 12.96 10.18 4.94
C PHE A 24 12.26 10.29 3.60
N LEU A 25 11.70 9.17 3.17
CA LEU A 25 10.86 9.05 1.99
C LEU A 25 9.51 8.45 2.39
N ILE A 26 8.45 9.20 2.14
CA ILE A 26 7.08 8.75 2.37
C ILE A 26 6.36 8.72 1.03
N PHE A 27 5.72 7.62 0.73
CA PHE A 27 4.88 7.49 -0.47
C PHE A 27 3.63 6.67 -0.17
N ARG A 28 2.57 6.96 -0.92
CA ARG A 28 1.34 6.17 -0.83
C ARG A 28 1.48 4.93 -1.69
N GLU A 29 0.86 3.84 -1.24
CA GLU A 29 0.86 2.56 -1.96
C GLU A 29 0.34 2.68 -3.41
N ASP A 30 -0.70 3.49 -3.61
CA ASP A 30 -1.31 3.71 -4.92
C ASP A 30 -0.44 4.55 -5.88
N PHE A 31 0.61 5.24 -5.36
CA PHE A 31 1.51 6.06 -6.17
C PHE A 31 2.19 5.25 -7.30
N MET A 32 2.50 3.99 -7.06
CA MET A 32 3.20 3.14 -8.03
C MET A 32 2.26 2.33 -8.95
N ARG A 33 0.96 2.28 -8.65
CA ARG A 33 0.00 1.36 -9.29
C ARG A 33 -0.21 1.57 -10.78
N THR A 34 -0.10 2.79 -11.26
CA THR A 34 -0.28 3.11 -12.67
C THR A 34 0.95 2.78 -13.52
N PHE A 35 2.10 2.69 -12.89
CA PHE A 35 3.38 2.44 -13.56
C PHE A 35 3.77 0.97 -13.57
N ILE A 36 3.49 0.23 -12.49
CA ILE A 36 3.93 -1.15 -12.30
C ILE A 36 2.77 -2.09 -12.60
N ALA A 37 2.96 -3.00 -13.56
CA ALA A 37 1.99 -4.07 -13.87
C ALA A 37 1.73 -4.96 -12.64
N ASP A 38 2.74 -5.16 -11.81
CA ASP A 38 2.65 -5.85 -10.54
C ASP A 38 2.13 -4.94 -9.43
N LYS A 39 0.83 -4.89 -9.28
CA LYS A 39 0.13 -4.11 -8.25
C LYS A 39 0.50 -4.49 -6.81
N PHE A 40 1.16 -5.63 -6.62
CA PHE A 40 1.57 -6.19 -5.33
C PHE A 40 3.05 -6.08 -5.06
N PHE A 41 3.79 -5.39 -5.89
CA PHE A 41 5.23 -5.25 -5.74
C PHE A 41 5.64 -4.87 -4.31
N VAL A 42 5.02 -3.83 -3.73
CA VAL A 42 5.33 -3.37 -2.37
C VAL A 42 5.02 -4.44 -1.32
N TYR A 43 3.94 -5.19 -1.49
CA TYR A 43 3.57 -6.27 -0.56
C TYR A 43 4.50 -7.49 -0.65
N ARG A 44 5.18 -7.69 -1.79
CA ARG A 44 6.14 -8.79 -1.96
C ARG A 44 7.53 -8.49 -1.44
N LEU A 45 7.82 -7.26 -1.09
CA LEU A 45 9.08 -6.88 -0.48
C LEU A 45 9.25 -7.59 0.87
N GLN A 46 10.34 -8.31 1.05
CA GLN A 46 10.58 -9.15 2.23
C GLN A 46 10.53 -8.31 3.52
N TYR A 47 11.09 -7.13 3.52
CA TYR A 47 11.02 -6.24 4.67
C TYR A 47 9.58 -5.76 5.01
N CYS A 48 8.65 -5.82 4.07
CA CYS A 48 7.23 -5.57 4.34
C CYS A 48 6.51 -6.81 4.89
N GLN A 49 7.00 -7.99 4.57
CA GLN A 49 6.37 -9.26 4.95
C GLN A 49 6.81 -9.78 6.31
N GLN A 50 8.07 -9.55 6.70
CA GLN A 50 8.63 -10.13 7.93
C GLN A 50 8.05 -9.44 9.18
N THR A 51 7.66 -10.26 10.16
CA THR A 51 7.21 -9.81 11.49
C THR A 51 8.22 -10.12 12.58
N GLU A 52 9.08 -11.12 12.36
CA GLU A 52 10.08 -11.59 13.32
C GLU A 52 11.45 -10.95 13.09
N THR A 53 11.69 -10.45 11.87
CA THR A 53 12.96 -9.84 11.48
C THR A 53 12.90 -8.32 11.75
N PRO A 54 13.98 -7.72 12.24
CA PRO A 54 14.00 -6.29 12.54
C PRO A 54 13.64 -5.44 11.30
N PRO A 55 12.91 -4.32 11.48
CA PRO A 55 12.48 -3.47 10.37
C PRO A 55 13.57 -2.49 9.93
N TYR A 56 14.82 -2.87 9.99
CA TYR A 56 15.95 -2.06 9.54
C TYR A 56 16.94 -2.87 8.70
N LEU A 57 17.74 -2.15 7.95
CA LEU A 57 18.81 -2.63 7.09
C LEU A 57 20.08 -1.89 7.44
N MET A 58 21.16 -2.61 7.75
CA MET A 58 22.49 -2.01 7.88
C MET A 58 23.10 -1.91 6.48
N CYS A 59 23.51 -0.72 6.08
CA CYS A 59 24.13 -0.50 4.78
C CYS A 59 25.61 -0.19 4.91
N SER A 60 26.41 -0.75 4.02
CA SER A 60 27.80 -0.37 3.82
C SER A 60 27.89 1.07 3.28
N GLY A 61 29.10 1.66 3.29
CA GLY A 61 29.32 3.01 2.75
C GLY A 61 28.82 3.14 1.31
N ASN A 62 29.17 2.21 0.44
CA ASN A 62 28.77 2.21 -0.99
C ASN A 62 27.25 2.09 -1.17
N GLU A 63 26.58 1.25 -0.40
CA GLU A 63 25.12 1.10 -0.44
C GLU A 63 24.40 2.36 0.05
N CYS A 64 24.92 2.96 1.12
CA CYS A 64 24.38 4.24 1.62
C CYS A 64 24.52 5.36 0.59
N GLU A 65 25.66 5.45 -0.07
CA GLU A 65 25.88 6.43 -1.15
C GLU A 65 24.94 6.22 -2.34
N GLU A 66 24.70 4.96 -2.71
CA GLU A 66 23.74 4.63 -3.77
C GLU A 66 22.33 5.06 -3.39
N TYR A 67 21.87 4.75 -2.18
CA TYR A 67 20.54 5.14 -1.70
C TYR A 67 20.40 6.66 -1.67
N GLN A 68 21.38 7.38 -1.14
CA GLN A 68 21.38 8.85 -1.10
C GLN A 68 21.33 9.44 -2.51
N ARG A 69 22.07 8.87 -3.47
CA ARG A 69 22.06 9.32 -4.86
C ARG A 69 20.66 9.16 -5.49
N LEU A 70 19.98 8.04 -5.21
CA LEU A 70 18.62 7.81 -5.71
C LEU A 70 17.60 8.75 -5.05
N LEU A 71 17.71 8.99 -3.75
CA LEU A 71 16.87 9.97 -3.04
C LEU A 71 17.09 11.39 -3.57
N LYS A 72 18.35 11.79 -3.84
CA LYS A 72 18.65 13.08 -4.47
C LYS A 72 18.00 13.24 -5.84
N LYS A 73 17.95 12.17 -6.67
CA LYS A 73 17.24 12.19 -7.96
C LYS A 73 15.73 12.41 -7.77
N ILE A 74 15.09 11.66 -6.87
CA ILE A 74 13.67 11.85 -6.56
C ILE A 74 13.41 13.29 -6.10
N ARG A 75 14.25 13.80 -5.19
CA ARG A 75 14.13 15.18 -4.68
C ARG A 75 14.28 16.23 -5.78
N ALA A 76 15.19 16.03 -6.72
CA ALA A 76 15.38 16.95 -7.84
C ALA A 76 14.12 17.06 -8.71
N GLU A 77 13.53 15.93 -9.08
CA GLU A 77 12.28 15.86 -9.85
C GLU A 77 11.08 16.48 -9.10
N LEU A 78 11.00 16.29 -7.78
CA LEU A 78 9.95 16.92 -6.95
C LEU A 78 10.11 18.44 -6.83
N ARG A 79 11.35 18.95 -6.87
CA ARG A 79 11.62 20.39 -6.77
C ARG A 79 11.39 21.15 -8.08
N GLN A 80 11.65 20.51 -9.21
CA GLN A 80 11.50 21.10 -10.54
C GLN A 80 10.77 20.13 -11.47
N PRO A 81 9.45 19.93 -11.26
CA PRO A 81 8.69 18.94 -12.00
C PRO A 81 8.60 19.26 -13.49
N GLN A 82 8.85 18.25 -14.31
CA GLN A 82 8.68 18.24 -15.76
C GLN A 82 7.52 17.29 -16.13
N SER A 83 7.14 17.26 -17.38
CA SER A 83 6.03 16.42 -17.88
C SER A 83 6.22 14.91 -17.64
N ASP A 84 7.48 14.46 -17.54
CA ASP A 84 7.90 13.07 -17.36
C ASP A 84 8.40 12.76 -15.94
N SER A 85 8.44 13.75 -15.04
CA SER A 85 8.96 13.60 -13.67
C SER A 85 8.28 12.48 -12.90
N TYR A 86 6.97 12.29 -13.09
CA TYR A 86 6.26 11.17 -12.49
C TYR A 86 6.87 9.81 -12.86
N ASN A 87 7.13 9.58 -14.14
CA ASN A 87 7.72 8.33 -14.64
C ASN A 87 9.13 8.12 -14.11
N ILE A 88 9.93 9.20 -14.04
CA ILE A 88 11.29 9.17 -13.48
C ILE A 88 11.23 8.82 -11.99
N ILE A 89 10.41 9.53 -11.21
CA ILE A 89 10.28 9.28 -9.76
C ILE A 89 9.88 7.84 -9.49
N VAL A 90 8.85 7.32 -10.18
CA VAL A 90 8.37 5.95 -9.96
C VAL A 90 9.42 4.92 -10.36
N SER A 91 10.16 5.14 -11.45
CA SER A 91 11.25 4.25 -11.88
C SER A 91 12.39 4.20 -10.85
N VAL A 92 12.81 5.36 -10.35
CA VAL A 92 13.86 5.46 -9.33
C VAL A 92 13.39 4.85 -8.01
N LEU A 93 12.14 5.10 -7.61
CA LEU A 93 11.54 4.52 -6.40
C LEU A 93 11.46 2.99 -6.51
N TYR A 94 11.00 2.47 -7.64
CA TYR A 94 10.96 1.02 -7.87
C TYR A 94 12.32 0.38 -7.72
N TYR A 95 13.35 0.95 -8.36
CA TYR A 95 14.71 0.46 -8.27
C TYR A 95 15.24 0.52 -6.83
N LEU A 96 15.04 1.64 -6.14
CA LEU A 96 15.45 1.81 -4.74
C LEU A 96 14.83 0.71 -3.84
N LEU A 97 13.52 0.51 -3.94
CA LEU A 97 12.81 -0.50 -3.14
C LEU A 97 13.29 -1.93 -3.47
N ALA A 98 13.57 -2.21 -4.74
CA ALA A 98 14.05 -3.51 -5.18
C ALA A 98 15.46 -3.82 -4.67
N ILE A 99 16.40 -2.87 -4.75
CA ILE A 99 17.77 -3.09 -4.24
C ILE A 99 17.79 -3.17 -2.71
N MET A 100 17.00 -2.34 -2.02
CA MET A 100 16.84 -2.45 -0.56
C MET A 100 16.30 -3.83 -0.16
N ASN A 101 15.32 -4.36 -0.91
CA ASN A 101 14.80 -5.70 -0.67
C ASN A 101 15.85 -6.78 -0.85
N ARG A 102 16.70 -6.64 -1.86
CA ARG A 102 17.83 -7.58 -2.10
C ARG A 102 18.81 -7.54 -0.92
N HIS A 103 19.23 -6.36 -0.48
CA HIS A 103 20.16 -6.21 0.64
C HIS A 103 19.57 -6.73 1.94
N TYR A 104 18.31 -6.40 2.23
CA TYR A 104 17.59 -6.92 3.38
C TYR A 104 17.52 -8.46 3.39
N THR A 105 17.22 -9.05 2.23
CA THR A 105 17.12 -10.50 2.08
C THR A 105 18.47 -11.18 2.33
N LEU A 106 19.55 -10.60 1.83
CA LEU A 106 20.90 -11.10 2.04
C LEU A 106 21.36 -10.96 3.50
N GLU A 107 21.15 -9.79 4.11
CA GLU A 107 21.54 -9.53 5.51
C GLU A 107 20.83 -10.49 6.48
N HIS A 108 19.54 -10.70 6.28
CA HIS A 108 18.74 -11.54 7.17
C HIS A 108 18.61 -12.99 6.70
N GLN A 109 19.37 -13.42 5.68
CA GLN A 109 19.38 -14.77 5.12
C GLN A 109 17.98 -15.31 4.78
N LEU A 110 17.14 -14.44 4.23
CA LEU A 110 15.77 -14.78 3.88
C LEU A 110 15.71 -15.43 2.49
N PRO A 111 14.76 -16.34 2.25
CA PRO A 111 14.56 -16.90 0.91
C PRO A 111 14.08 -15.79 -0.05
N LEU A 112 14.70 -15.75 -1.23
CA LEU A 112 14.33 -14.79 -2.29
C LEU A 112 12.90 -15.00 -2.84
N ALA A 113 12.30 -16.16 -2.57
CA ALA A 113 11.03 -16.56 -3.16
C ALA A 113 9.98 -16.98 -2.13
N ALA A 114 8.76 -16.66 -2.45
CA ALA A 114 7.48 -17.01 -1.85
C ALA A 114 7.15 -16.38 -0.48
N PRO A 115 5.98 -15.76 -0.39
CA PRO A 115 5.48 -15.25 0.89
C PRO A 115 5.27 -16.42 1.87
N LYS A 116 5.68 -16.23 3.14
CA LYS A 116 5.45 -17.21 4.23
C LYS A 116 3.95 -17.52 4.40
N ASN A 117 3.06 -16.66 3.90
CA ASN A 117 1.62 -16.79 3.99
C ASN A 117 0.94 -16.76 2.62
N TYR A 118 1.03 -17.89 1.93
CA TYR A 118 0.45 -18.10 0.61
C TYR A 118 -1.02 -17.66 0.50
N TYR A 119 -1.85 -17.98 1.49
CA TYR A 119 -3.27 -17.58 1.47
C TYR A 119 -3.50 -16.08 1.62
N ALA A 120 -2.69 -15.38 2.40
CA ALA A 120 -2.77 -13.93 2.50
C ALA A 120 -2.44 -13.24 1.18
N PHE A 121 -1.41 -13.72 0.50
CA PHE A 121 -1.03 -13.25 -0.84
C PHE A 121 -2.13 -13.52 -1.87
N GLN A 122 -2.62 -14.77 -1.96
CA GLN A 122 -3.71 -15.11 -2.87
C GLN A 122 -4.99 -14.31 -2.58
N PHE A 123 -5.29 -14.04 -1.31
CA PHE A 123 -6.41 -13.19 -0.94
C PHE A 123 -6.30 -11.79 -1.54
N VAL A 124 -5.11 -11.19 -1.46
CA VAL A 124 -4.88 -9.85 -2.05
C VAL A 124 -5.00 -9.91 -3.58
N GLU A 125 -4.46 -10.91 -4.25
CA GLU A 125 -4.65 -11.11 -5.70
C GLU A 125 -6.13 -11.25 -6.11
N LEU A 126 -6.87 -12.05 -5.36
CA LEU A 126 -8.30 -12.22 -5.60
C LEU A 126 -9.10 -10.94 -5.33
N MET A 127 -8.71 -10.14 -4.33
CA MET A 127 -9.32 -8.83 -4.10
C MET A 127 -9.17 -7.92 -5.33
N GLU A 128 -8.00 -7.85 -5.95
CA GLU A 128 -7.81 -7.01 -7.13
C GLU A 128 -8.74 -7.41 -8.29
N THR A 129 -8.98 -8.69 -8.43
CA THR A 129 -9.83 -9.20 -9.52
C THR A 129 -11.33 -9.07 -9.20
N HIS A 130 -11.70 -9.26 -7.93
CA HIS A 130 -13.10 -9.49 -7.57
C HIS A 130 -13.72 -8.41 -6.67
N ILE A 131 -12.96 -7.40 -6.21
CA ILE A 131 -13.41 -6.40 -5.22
C ILE A 131 -14.71 -5.69 -5.60
N ARG A 132 -14.99 -5.53 -6.88
CA ARG A 132 -16.22 -4.92 -7.37
C ARG A 132 -17.46 -5.79 -7.16
N LYS A 133 -17.28 -7.11 -7.07
CA LYS A 133 -18.37 -8.09 -6.96
C LYS A 133 -18.44 -8.76 -5.59
N LEU A 134 -17.29 -9.07 -4.99
CA LEU A 134 -17.19 -9.81 -3.75
C LEU A 134 -16.70 -8.91 -2.62
N GLN A 135 -17.56 -8.67 -1.64
CA GLN A 135 -17.28 -7.76 -0.52
C GLN A 135 -17.30 -8.46 0.85
N ARG A 136 -17.34 -9.79 0.86
CA ARG A 136 -17.32 -10.59 2.09
C ARG A 136 -16.09 -11.47 2.12
N VAL A 137 -15.39 -11.47 3.24
CA VAL A 137 -14.20 -12.32 3.44
C VAL A 137 -14.53 -13.81 3.21
N GLN A 138 -15.76 -14.21 3.51
CA GLN A 138 -16.23 -15.59 3.28
C GLN A 138 -16.16 -16.00 1.81
N ASP A 139 -16.47 -15.08 0.89
CA ASP A 139 -16.46 -15.38 -0.55
C ASP A 139 -15.03 -15.71 -1.02
N TYR A 140 -14.06 -14.94 -0.56
CA TYR A 140 -12.63 -15.18 -0.84
C TYR A 140 -12.11 -16.46 -0.17
N ALA A 141 -12.52 -16.73 1.06
CA ALA A 141 -12.17 -17.96 1.73
C ALA A 141 -12.70 -19.20 0.96
N SER A 142 -13.91 -19.10 0.41
CA SER A 142 -14.50 -20.12 -0.44
C SER A 142 -13.72 -20.32 -1.75
N LEU A 143 -13.30 -19.22 -2.42
CA LEU A 143 -12.45 -19.29 -3.62
C LEU A 143 -11.10 -19.96 -3.33
N LEU A 144 -10.53 -19.70 -2.15
CA LEU A 144 -9.28 -20.30 -1.69
C LEU A 144 -9.45 -21.71 -1.11
N LYS A 145 -10.67 -22.22 -1.02
CA LYS A 145 -11.02 -23.54 -0.42
C LYS A 145 -10.50 -23.69 1.02
N ILE A 146 -10.55 -22.62 1.81
CA ILE A 146 -10.16 -22.60 3.22
C ILE A 146 -11.26 -21.99 4.10
N SER A 147 -11.13 -22.13 5.41
CA SER A 147 -12.05 -21.48 6.33
C SER A 147 -11.79 -19.96 6.41
N ARG A 148 -12.82 -19.17 6.72
CA ARG A 148 -12.68 -17.74 7.02
C ARG A 148 -11.69 -17.49 8.17
N ILE A 149 -11.65 -18.39 9.14
CA ILE A 149 -10.74 -18.31 10.29
C ILE A 149 -9.30 -18.47 9.80
N THR A 150 -9.00 -19.48 8.99
CA THR A 150 -7.69 -19.72 8.40
C THR A 150 -7.22 -18.50 7.57
N LEU A 151 -8.11 -17.97 6.73
CA LEU A 151 -7.81 -16.79 5.95
C LEU A 151 -7.47 -15.58 6.83
N ASN A 152 -8.31 -15.31 7.85
CA ASN A 152 -8.07 -14.19 8.75
C ASN A 152 -6.77 -14.36 9.55
N HIS A 153 -6.42 -15.56 9.99
CA HIS A 153 -5.15 -15.86 10.63
C HIS A 153 -3.96 -15.57 9.70
N SER A 154 -4.04 -16.03 8.46
CA SER A 154 -3.00 -15.80 7.45
C SER A 154 -2.81 -14.31 7.17
N VAL A 155 -3.90 -13.56 7.01
CA VAL A 155 -3.86 -12.10 6.75
C VAL A 155 -3.33 -11.35 7.98
N MET A 156 -3.77 -11.72 9.18
CA MET A 156 -3.28 -11.12 10.42
C MET A 156 -1.79 -11.36 10.61
N ALA A 157 -1.33 -12.60 10.38
CA ALA A 157 0.09 -12.94 10.49
C ALA A 157 0.97 -12.21 9.45
N GLN A 158 0.41 -11.95 8.26
CA GLN A 158 1.15 -11.32 7.17
C GLN A 158 1.13 -9.79 7.25
N TYR A 159 -0.03 -9.19 7.55
CA TYR A 159 -0.24 -7.74 7.42
C TYR A 159 -0.55 -7.04 8.76
N GLY A 160 -0.64 -7.78 9.86
CA GLY A 160 -0.96 -7.22 11.18
C GLY A 160 -2.39 -6.71 11.34
N VAL A 161 -3.25 -6.94 10.33
CA VAL A 161 -4.64 -6.47 10.30
C VAL A 161 -5.60 -7.59 9.92
N SER A 162 -6.89 -7.45 10.26
CA SER A 162 -7.88 -8.45 9.87
C SER A 162 -8.16 -8.45 8.36
N ALA A 163 -8.54 -9.62 7.81
CA ALA A 163 -8.94 -9.73 6.42
C ALA A 163 -10.13 -8.80 6.07
N THR A 164 -11.05 -8.60 7.02
CA THR A 164 -12.17 -7.66 6.85
C THR A 164 -11.70 -6.22 6.74
N TYR A 165 -10.73 -5.82 7.55
CA TYR A 165 -10.16 -4.48 7.50
C TYR A 165 -9.46 -4.24 6.16
N LEU A 166 -8.61 -5.17 5.73
CA LEU A 166 -7.88 -5.06 4.46
C LEU A 166 -8.84 -4.98 3.26
N LEU A 167 -9.90 -5.80 3.27
CA LEU A 167 -10.95 -5.77 2.24
C LEU A 167 -11.68 -4.42 2.18
N LYS A 168 -12.06 -3.88 3.35
CA LYS A 168 -12.71 -2.56 3.42
C LYS A 168 -11.80 -1.44 2.95
N LEU A 169 -10.53 -1.48 3.32
CA LEU A 169 -9.53 -0.50 2.90
C LEU A 169 -9.38 -0.51 1.37
N ARG A 170 -9.28 -1.69 0.78
CA ARG A 170 -9.14 -1.85 -0.67
C ARG A 170 -10.40 -1.40 -1.42
N LEU A 171 -11.58 -1.78 -0.93
CA LEU A 171 -12.85 -1.34 -1.49
C LEU A 171 -12.99 0.18 -1.45
N LEU A 172 -12.63 0.79 -0.32
CA LEU A 172 -12.65 2.24 -0.17
C LEU A 172 -11.72 2.95 -1.17
N ALA A 173 -10.52 2.41 -1.39
CA ALA A 173 -9.58 2.96 -2.35
C ALA A 173 -10.16 2.95 -3.78
N GLU A 174 -10.80 1.86 -4.20
CA GLU A 174 -11.45 1.78 -5.52
C GLU A 174 -12.63 2.77 -5.65
N ILE A 175 -13.46 2.88 -4.60
CA ILE A 175 -14.58 3.84 -4.60
C ILE A 175 -14.05 5.27 -4.69
N LYS A 176 -12.99 5.61 -3.96
CA LYS A 176 -12.34 6.94 -4.05
C LYS A 176 -11.85 7.22 -5.46
N ASN A 177 -11.21 6.25 -6.11
CA ASN A 177 -10.74 6.40 -7.48
C ASN A 177 -11.90 6.64 -8.46
N GLU A 178 -13.00 5.91 -8.34
CA GLU A 178 -14.18 6.15 -9.19
C GLU A 178 -14.80 7.53 -8.95
N LEU A 179 -14.90 7.96 -7.69
CA LEU A 179 -15.42 9.28 -7.33
C LEU A 179 -14.57 10.44 -7.88
N LEU A 180 -13.26 10.28 -7.96
CA LEU A 180 -12.35 11.36 -8.35
C LEU A 180 -12.02 11.39 -9.84
N PHE A 181 -11.93 10.23 -10.47
CA PHE A 181 -11.37 10.10 -11.81
C PHE A 181 -12.39 9.64 -12.86
N THR A 182 -13.67 9.53 -12.50
CA THR A 182 -14.73 9.23 -13.47
C THR A 182 -15.90 10.22 -13.35
N ASN A 183 -16.74 10.27 -14.38
CA ASN A 183 -17.96 11.07 -14.37
C ASN A 183 -19.19 10.29 -13.89
N LYS A 184 -18.99 9.13 -13.24
CA LYS A 184 -20.08 8.29 -12.75
C LYS A 184 -20.81 8.97 -11.59
N SER A 185 -22.13 8.86 -11.59
CA SER A 185 -22.95 9.21 -10.44
C SER A 185 -22.69 8.25 -9.26
N ILE A 186 -23.03 8.70 -8.04
CA ILE A 186 -22.93 7.85 -6.84
C ILE A 186 -23.74 6.56 -6.98
N SER A 187 -24.89 6.63 -7.69
CA SER A 187 -25.73 5.47 -7.96
C SER A 187 -25.03 4.47 -8.89
N GLU A 188 -24.44 4.93 -9.97
CA GLU A 188 -23.67 4.08 -10.89
C GLU A 188 -22.47 3.43 -10.19
N ILE A 189 -21.76 4.18 -9.34
CA ILE A 189 -20.66 3.63 -8.53
C ILE A 189 -21.19 2.57 -7.56
N ALA A 190 -22.32 2.82 -6.88
CA ALA A 190 -22.91 1.85 -5.97
C ALA A 190 -23.20 0.52 -6.65
N TYR A 191 -23.86 0.55 -7.81
CA TYR A 191 -24.16 -0.66 -8.56
C TYR A 191 -22.92 -1.32 -9.17
N ALA A 192 -21.94 -0.54 -9.63
CA ALA A 192 -20.66 -1.07 -10.11
C ALA A 192 -19.88 -1.85 -9.04
N PHE A 193 -20.06 -1.49 -7.78
CA PHE A 193 -19.48 -2.20 -6.62
C PHE A 193 -20.46 -3.13 -5.92
N SER A 194 -21.54 -3.53 -6.59
CA SER A 194 -22.51 -4.51 -6.08
C SER A 194 -23.13 -4.13 -4.70
N PHE A 195 -23.23 -2.85 -4.40
CA PHE A 195 -24.06 -2.41 -3.28
C PHE A 195 -25.55 -2.57 -3.65
N PRO A 196 -26.40 -3.06 -2.75
CA PRO A 196 -27.81 -3.22 -3.02
C PRO A 196 -28.50 -1.90 -3.46
N GLU A 197 -28.13 -0.81 -2.78
CA GLU A 197 -28.67 0.52 -3.05
C GLU A 197 -27.61 1.62 -2.79
N PRO A 198 -27.70 2.79 -3.44
CA PRO A 198 -26.76 3.89 -3.23
C PRO A 198 -26.59 4.34 -1.76
N PRO A 199 -27.64 4.38 -0.91
CA PRO A 199 -27.48 4.71 0.51
C PRO A 199 -26.51 3.79 1.27
N HIS A 200 -26.38 2.51 0.87
CA HIS A 200 -25.44 1.59 1.50
C HIS A 200 -23.99 1.98 1.22
N LEU A 201 -23.68 2.34 -0.02
CA LEU A 201 -22.36 2.88 -0.38
C LEU A 201 -22.09 4.18 0.37
N MET A 202 -23.05 5.11 0.40
CA MET A 202 -22.87 6.41 1.09
C MET A 202 -22.60 6.23 2.59
N ARG A 203 -23.31 5.30 3.24
CA ARG A 203 -23.09 4.96 4.65
C ARG A 203 -21.72 4.33 4.86
N PHE A 204 -21.36 3.34 4.04
CA PHE A 204 -20.03 2.72 4.07
C PHE A 204 -18.92 3.77 3.92
N PHE A 205 -19.02 4.62 2.91
CA PHE A 205 -18.02 5.66 2.64
C PHE A 205 -17.87 6.63 3.81
N LYS A 206 -18.99 7.12 4.35
CA LYS A 206 -18.99 8.03 5.51
C LYS A 206 -18.42 7.35 6.77
N GLN A 207 -18.72 6.08 7.01
CA GLN A 207 -18.14 5.33 8.14
C GLN A 207 -16.64 5.15 8.03
N GLN A 208 -16.10 4.99 6.80
CA GLN A 208 -14.67 4.76 6.58
C GLN A 208 -13.85 6.06 6.50
N THR A 209 -14.47 7.19 6.13
CA THR A 209 -13.76 8.45 5.86
C THR A 209 -14.16 9.61 6.76
N GLY A 210 -15.28 9.49 7.48
CA GLY A 210 -15.89 10.59 8.21
C GLY A 210 -16.61 11.61 7.30
N LYS A 211 -16.42 11.57 5.98
CA LYS A 211 -16.93 12.54 5.00
C LYS A 211 -18.01 11.90 4.10
N THR A 212 -18.93 12.70 3.58
CA THR A 212 -19.82 12.23 2.51
C THR A 212 -19.06 12.13 1.18
N CYS A 213 -19.54 11.30 0.25
CA CYS A 213 -18.95 11.18 -1.09
C CYS A 213 -18.84 12.56 -1.79
N ARG A 214 -19.89 13.38 -1.70
CA ARG A 214 -19.91 14.71 -2.31
C ARG A 214 -18.88 15.64 -1.66
N LYS A 215 -18.82 15.70 -0.33
CA LYS A 215 -17.84 16.51 0.38
C LYS A 215 -16.41 16.09 0.05
N PHE A 216 -16.17 14.80 -0.08
CA PHE A 216 -14.87 14.28 -0.49
C PHE A 216 -14.46 14.74 -1.90
N GLN A 217 -15.41 14.73 -2.87
CA GLN A 217 -15.16 15.24 -4.23
C GLN A 217 -14.91 16.76 -4.24
N GLU A 218 -15.66 17.52 -3.44
CA GLU A 218 -15.48 18.99 -3.31
C GLU A 218 -14.12 19.33 -2.69
N ASP A 219 -13.72 18.64 -1.62
CA ASP A 219 -12.42 18.85 -0.95
C ASP A 219 -11.27 18.55 -1.93
N TYR A 220 -11.40 17.50 -2.72
CA TYR A 220 -10.40 17.17 -3.73
C TYR A 220 -10.26 18.26 -4.80
N LYS A 221 -11.38 18.77 -5.34
CA LYS A 221 -11.38 19.84 -6.35
C LYS A 221 -10.79 21.14 -5.82
N ASN A 222 -10.95 21.41 -4.53
CA ASN A 222 -10.45 22.61 -3.87
C ASN A 222 -9.01 22.48 -3.36
N GLY A 223 -8.31 21.38 -3.67
CA GLY A 223 -6.93 21.15 -3.23
C GLY A 223 -6.76 20.88 -1.74
N ALA A 224 -7.84 20.67 -1.01
CA ALA A 224 -7.83 20.30 0.41
C ALA A 224 -7.56 18.78 0.55
N TYR A 225 -6.31 18.41 0.44
CA TYR A 225 -5.85 17.04 0.70
C TYR A 225 -5.61 16.88 2.20
N GLU A 226 -6.36 16.03 2.86
CA GLU A 226 -6.00 15.39 4.13
C GLU A 226 -5.67 13.92 3.91
#